data_47e450de99465c853f1185112a79f327
#
_entry.id   47e450de99465c853f1185112a79f327
#
_cell.length_a   1.000
_cell.length_b   1.000
_cell.length_c   1.000
_cell.angle_alpha   90.00
_cell.angle_beta   90.00
_cell.angle_gamma   90.00
#
_symmetry.space_group_name_H-M   'P 1'
#
loop_
_entity.id
_entity.type
_entity.pdbx_description
1 polymer ?
#
loop_
_entity_poly.entity_id
_entity_poly.type
_entity_poly.pdbx_seq_one_letter_code
_entity_poly.pdbx_strand_id
1 'polypeptide(L)'
;MHQDLPTQLIEDIAAFCETHPKVLDDIEGLLTDNRIFKQRNVDIGVVTLEQAWEWGFSGVMVRGSGAAWDLRKAQPYECYAEMDFDIPIGKNGDCYDRYLCRMAEMRESVKIMKQCC
;
A
#
# COMPACT_ATOMS: atom_id res chain seq x y z
N MET A 1 -18.10 -16.06 1.54
CA MET A 1 -19.14 -15.26 2.23
C MET A 1 -20.48 -15.97 2.06
N HIS A 2 -21.36 -15.91 3.04
CA HIS A 2 -22.64 -16.57 2.94
C HIS A 2 -23.79 -15.62 2.56
N GLN A 3 -23.48 -14.34 2.34
CA GLN A 3 -24.41 -13.29 1.96
C GLN A 3 -23.73 -12.29 1.02
N ASP A 4 -24.47 -11.79 0.02
CA ASP A 4 -24.02 -10.67 -0.81
C ASP A 4 -24.08 -9.33 -0.08
N LEU A 5 -23.34 -8.34 -0.59
CA LEU A 5 -23.38 -6.99 -0.07
C LEU A 5 -24.72 -6.31 -0.46
N PRO A 6 -25.37 -5.58 0.47
CA PRO A 6 -26.51 -4.74 0.11
C PRO A 6 -26.10 -3.68 -0.93
N THR A 7 -26.98 -3.39 -1.88
CA THR A 7 -26.73 -2.41 -2.95
C THR A 7 -26.31 -1.05 -2.40
N GLN A 8 -26.96 -0.58 -1.34
CA GLN A 8 -26.60 0.69 -0.69
C GLN A 8 -25.13 0.71 -0.19
N LEU A 9 -24.63 -0.40 0.33
CA LEU A 9 -23.23 -0.48 0.78
C LEU A 9 -22.25 -0.41 -0.39
N ILE A 10 -22.59 -0.98 -1.53
CA ILE A 10 -21.76 -0.90 -2.75
C ILE A 10 -21.70 0.56 -3.23
N GLU A 11 -22.82 1.27 -3.22
CA GLU A 11 -22.88 2.70 -3.56
C GLU A 11 -22.05 3.56 -2.58
N ASP A 12 -22.13 3.28 -1.29
CA ASP A 12 -21.35 3.97 -0.26
C ASP A 12 -19.84 3.72 -0.42
N ILE A 13 -19.44 2.49 -0.76
CA ILE A 13 -18.03 2.16 -1.06
C ILE A 13 -17.56 2.89 -2.33
N ALA A 14 -18.37 2.93 -3.38
CA ALA A 14 -18.03 3.66 -4.59
C ALA A 14 -17.84 5.17 -4.31
N ALA A 15 -18.75 5.79 -3.52
CA ALA A 15 -18.63 7.18 -3.10
C ALA A 15 -17.37 7.43 -2.23
N PHE A 16 -17.03 6.51 -1.33
CA PHE A 16 -15.79 6.55 -0.56
C PHE A 16 -14.57 6.53 -1.48
N CYS A 17 -14.54 5.65 -2.48
CA CYS A 17 -13.44 5.56 -3.44
C CYS A 17 -13.21 6.85 -4.25
N GLU A 18 -14.23 7.70 -4.43
CA GLU A 18 -14.08 9.00 -5.10
C GLU A 18 -13.53 10.08 -4.17
N THR A 19 -13.79 9.99 -2.87
CA THR A 19 -13.41 11.02 -1.89
C THR A 19 -12.07 10.74 -1.22
N HIS A 20 -11.76 9.47 -0.97
CA HIS A 20 -10.57 9.05 -0.22
C HIS A 20 -9.23 9.49 -0.82
N PRO A 21 -9.03 9.53 -2.16
CA PRO A 21 -7.78 10.04 -2.75
C PRO A 21 -7.43 11.46 -2.33
N LYS A 22 -8.43 12.33 -2.12
CA LYS A 22 -8.20 13.71 -1.65
C LYS A 22 -7.65 13.73 -0.22
N VAL A 23 -8.13 12.84 0.64
CA VAL A 23 -7.60 12.69 2.00
C VAL A 23 -6.14 12.25 1.97
N LEU A 24 -5.79 11.35 1.05
CA LEU A 24 -4.39 10.94 0.86
C LEU A 24 -3.52 12.09 0.37
N ASP A 25 -4.01 12.92 -0.55
CA ASP A 25 -3.31 14.11 -1.03
C ASP A 25 -3.06 15.11 0.11
N ASP A 26 -4.03 15.32 0.99
CA ASP A 26 -3.90 16.18 2.17
C ASP A 26 -2.83 15.64 3.13
N ILE A 27 -2.81 14.34 3.39
CA ILE A 27 -1.81 13.68 4.24
C ILE A 27 -0.41 13.81 3.62
N GLU A 28 -0.26 13.54 2.33
CA GLU A 28 1.00 13.68 1.62
C GLU A 28 1.50 15.13 1.62
N GLY A 29 0.61 16.09 1.43
CA GLY A 29 0.92 17.52 1.50
C GLY A 29 1.46 17.96 2.87
N LEU A 30 1.01 17.30 3.95
CA LEU A 30 1.47 17.59 5.30
C LEU A 30 2.78 16.87 5.66
N LEU A 31 2.99 15.65 5.18
CA LEU A 31 4.04 14.76 5.69
C LEU A 31 5.18 14.52 4.70
N THR A 32 4.87 14.25 3.42
CA THR A 32 5.86 13.71 2.47
C THR A 32 7.07 14.63 2.33
N ASP A 33 6.85 15.93 2.16
CA ASP A 33 7.93 16.90 2.03
C ASP A 33 8.28 17.66 3.32
N ASN A 34 7.64 17.28 4.42
CA ASN A 34 7.90 17.90 5.71
C ASN A 34 9.31 17.57 6.21
N ARG A 35 10.12 18.61 6.42
CA ARG A 35 11.51 18.50 6.85
C ARG A 35 11.66 17.72 8.17
N ILE A 36 10.78 17.99 9.14
CA ILE A 36 10.83 17.34 10.45
C ILE A 36 10.47 15.86 10.31
N PHE A 37 9.45 15.54 9.50
CA PHE A 37 9.05 14.17 9.23
C PHE A 37 10.17 13.38 8.53
N LYS A 38 10.80 13.97 7.50
CA LYS A 38 11.95 13.36 6.81
C LYS A 38 13.12 13.09 7.77
N GLN A 39 13.48 14.05 8.61
CA GLN A 39 14.57 13.90 9.59
C GLN A 39 14.31 12.78 10.62
N ARG A 40 13.04 12.43 10.85
CA ARG A 40 12.66 11.38 11.80
C ARG A 40 12.49 10.00 11.15
N ASN A 41 12.48 9.90 9.84
CA ASN A 41 12.15 8.67 9.13
C ASN A 41 13.21 8.23 8.12
N VAL A 42 13.94 9.16 7.50
CA VAL A 42 14.99 8.83 6.53
C VAL A 42 16.20 8.25 7.28
N ASP A 43 16.68 7.13 6.79
CA ASP A 43 17.78 6.35 7.39
C ASP A 43 17.51 5.85 8.81
N ILE A 44 16.25 5.81 9.24
CA ILE A 44 15.83 5.29 10.54
C ILE A 44 15.21 3.91 10.37
N GLY A 45 15.59 2.97 11.22
CA GLY A 45 15.08 1.59 11.21
C GLY A 45 15.31 0.91 9.87
N VAL A 46 16.51 1.07 9.32
CA VAL A 46 16.91 0.45 8.06
C VAL A 46 16.96 -1.06 8.23
N VAL A 47 16.28 -1.77 7.34
CA VAL A 47 16.33 -3.23 7.23
C VAL A 47 16.74 -3.57 5.80
N THR A 48 17.88 -4.25 5.66
CA THR A 48 18.33 -4.72 4.35
C THR A 48 17.42 -5.84 3.82
N LEU A 49 17.44 -6.05 2.52
CA LEU A 49 16.66 -7.13 1.92
C LEU A 49 17.08 -8.52 2.46
N GLU A 50 18.36 -8.71 2.70
CA GLU A 50 18.91 -9.94 3.27
C GLU A 50 18.38 -10.18 4.69
N GLN A 51 18.44 -9.16 5.56
CA GLN A 51 17.85 -9.24 6.89
C GLN A 51 16.35 -9.48 6.87
N ALA A 52 15.63 -8.85 5.93
CA ALA A 52 14.19 -9.04 5.78
C ALA A 52 13.83 -10.51 5.45
N TRP A 53 14.63 -11.16 4.60
CA TRP A 53 14.47 -12.59 4.31
C TRP A 53 14.84 -13.47 5.48
N GLU A 54 15.97 -13.20 6.12
CA GLU A 54 16.45 -13.96 7.29
C GLU A 54 15.45 -13.93 8.46
N TRP A 55 14.81 -12.78 8.67
CA TRP A 55 13.84 -12.61 9.77
C TRP A 55 12.39 -12.99 9.37
N GLY A 56 12.19 -13.46 8.16
CA GLY A 56 10.88 -13.87 7.67
C GLY A 56 9.89 -12.71 7.51
N PHE A 57 10.37 -11.53 7.18
CA PHE A 57 9.50 -10.38 6.93
C PHE A 57 8.67 -10.58 5.66
N SER A 58 7.48 -9.96 5.65
CA SER A 58 6.58 -9.95 4.51
C SER A 58 5.89 -8.59 4.36
N GLY A 59 5.08 -8.44 3.32
CA GLY A 59 4.32 -7.23 3.09
C GLY A 59 5.21 -6.01 2.84
N VAL A 60 4.79 -4.85 3.33
CA VAL A 60 5.51 -3.59 3.15
C VAL A 60 6.93 -3.58 3.73
N MET A 61 7.20 -4.42 4.73
CA MET A 61 8.55 -4.53 5.30
C MET A 61 9.56 -5.04 4.27
N VAL A 62 9.16 -6.02 3.46
CA VAL A 62 9.99 -6.57 2.38
C VAL A 62 9.98 -5.63 1.16
N ARG A 63 8.81 -5.10 0.80
CA ARG A 63 8.69 -4.16 -0.32
C ARG A 63 9.47 -2.87 -0.09
N GLY A 64 9.47 -2.34 1.14
CA GLY A 64 10.29 -1.18 1.51
C GLY A 64 11.80 -1.42 1.37
N SER A 65 12.24 -2.66 1.52
CA SER A 65 13.65 -3.08 1.35
C SER A 65 14.00 -3.46 -0.09
N GLY A 66 13.08 -3.30 -1.05
CA GLY A 66 13.38 -3.43 -2.48
C GLY A 66 12.87 -4.69 -3.17
N ALA A 67 12.12 -5.56 -2.51
CA ALA A 67 11.55 -6.75 -3.13
C ALA A 67 10.11 -6.53 -3.60
N ALA A 68 9.83 -6.83 -4.86
CA ALA A 68 8.50 -6.84 -5.45
C ALA A 68 7.70 -8.09 -5.02
N TRP A 69 7.54 -8.30 -3.71
CA TRP A 69 6.85 -9.46 -3.18
C TRP A 69 5.42 -9.13 -2.77
N ASP A 70 4.46 -9.66 -3.52
CA ASP A 70 3.04 -9.62 -3.19
C ASP A 70 2.37 -10.91 -3.67
N LEU A 71 1.79 -11.66 -2.74
CA LEU A 71 1.11 -12.93 -3.04
C LEU A 71 -0.06 -12.78 -4.00
N ARG A 72 -0.72 -11.63 -4.01
CA ARG A 72 -1.81 -11.36 -4.95
C ARG A 72 -1.37 -11.36 -6.41
N LYS A 73 -0.07 -11.09 -6.68
CA LYS A 73 0.55 -11.16 -8.02
C LYS A 73 1.40 -12.41 -8.19
N ALA A 74 2.18 -12.81 -7.16
CA ALA A 74 3.09 -13.96 -7.26
C ALA A 74 2.35 -15.30 -7.29
N GLN A 75 1.25 -15.40 -6.54
CA GLN A 75 0.41 -16.60 -6.48
C GLN A 75 -1.06 -16.16 -6.31
N PRO A 76 -1.69 -15.66 -7.41
CA PRO A 76 -3.02 -15.09 -7.36
C PRO A 76 -4.05 -16.07 -6.78
N TYR A 77 -4.93 -15.55 -5.96
CA TYR A 77 -6.07 -16.26 -5.39
C TYR A 77 -7.35 -15.45 -5.64
N GLU A 78 -8.50 -16.11 -5.63
CA GLU A 78 -9.79 -15.52 -5.95
C GLU A 78 -9.75 -14.70 -7.25
N CYS A 79 -10.19 -13.44 -7.25
CA CYS A 79 -10.27 -12.59 -8.44
C CYS A 79 -9.01 -11.73 -8.68
N TYR A 80 -7.94 -11.87 -7.87
CA TYR A 80 -6.77 -10.99 -7.99
C TYR A 80 -6.02 -11.11 -9.32
N ALA A 81 -6.16 -12.23 -10.02
CA ALA A 81 -5.58 -12.40 -11.36
C ALA A 81 -6.19 -11.43 -12.40
N GLU A 82 -7.44 -10.99 -12.18
CA GLU A 82 -8.19 -10.10 -13.05
C GLU A 82 -8.01 -8.62 -12.68
N MET A 83 -7.45 -8.35 -11.49
CA MET A 83 -7.32 -7.00 -10.96
C MET A 83 -6.07 -6.29 -11.50
N ASP A 84 -6.27 -5.06 -11.97
CA ASP A 84 -5.20 -4.17 -12.38
C ASP A 84 -4.76 -3.30 -11.19
N PHE A 85 -3.56 -3.56 -10.68
CA PHE A 85 -2.91 -2.77 -9.63
C PHE A 85 -1.40 -2.94 -9.67
N ASP A 86 -0.67 -1.97 -9.13
CA ASP A 86 0.78 -1.99 -9.05
C ASP A 86 1.27 -2.40 -7.64
N ILE A 87 2.52 -2.86 -7.58
CA ILE A 87 3.20 -3.19 -6.33
C ILE A 87 4.22 -2.09 -6.04
N PRO A 88 3.97 -1.19 -5.08
CA PRO A 88 4.93 -0.18 -4.68
C PRO A 88 6.17 -0.81 -4.03
N ILE A 89 7.35 -0.34 -4.43
CA ILE A 89 8.63 -0.88 -3.97
C ILE A 89 9.51 0.28 -3.50
N GLY A 90 10.06 0.16 -2.29
CA GLY A 90 11.08 1.05 -1.76
C GLY A 90 12.49 0.65 -2.22
N LYS A 91 13.50 1.36 -1.73
CA LYS A 91 14.92 1.12 -2.06
C LYS A 91 15.80 1.06 -0.83
N ASN A 92 15.52 1.90 0.17
CA ASN A 92 16.41 2.12 1.31
C ASN A 92 16.07 1.23 2.51
N GLY A 93 14.90 0.62 2.54
CA GLY A 93 14.45 -0.23 3.63
C GLY A 93 14.25 0.51 4.96
N ASP A 94 14.11 1.83 4.94
CA ASP A 94 13.93 2.68 6.10
C ASP A 94 12.45 2.98 6.41
N CYS A 95 12.20 3.71 7.48
CA CYS A 95 10.86 4.12 7.86
C CYS A 95 10.19 5.00 6.80
N TYR A 96 10.97 5.84 6.12
CA TYR A 96 10.44 6.75 5.11
C TYR A 96 9.97 5.99 3.86
N ASP A 97 10.76 5.05 3.35
CA ASP A 97 10.36 4.21 2.22
C ASP A 97 9.13 3.35 2.54
N ARG A 98 9.05 2.82 3.76
CA ARG A 98 7.84 2.10 4.21
C ARG A 98 6.61 3.00 4.25
N TYR A 99 6.76 4.26 4.66
CA TYR A 99 5.69 5.24 4.60
C TYR A 99 5.25 5.49 3.15
N LEU A 100 6.20 5.76 2.23
CA LEU A 100 5.91 5.98 0.81
C LEU A 100 5.20 4.78 0.18
N CYS A 101 5.68 3.57 0.46
CA CYS A 101 5.02 2.34 0.01
C CYS A 101 3.57 2.26 0.51
N ARG A 102 3.30 2.57 1.79
CA ARG A 102 1.94 2.54 2.34
C ARG A 102 1.02 3.58 1.70
N MET A 103 1.52 4.79 1.43
CA MET A 103 0.74 5.82 0.74
C MET A 103 0.34 5.36 -0.67
N ALA A 104 1.28 4.78 -1.41
CA ALA A 104 1.01 4.21 -2.72
C ALA A 104 0.05 3.00 -2.64
N GLU A 105 0.25 2.09 -1.68
CA GLU A 105 -0.61 0.92 -1.46
C GLU A 105 -2.07 1.31 -1.13
N MET A 106 -2.28 2.40 -0.41
CA MET A 106 -3.64 2.91 -0.17
C MET A 106 -4.32 3.37 -1.46
N ARG A 107 -3.58 3.99 -2.39
CA ARG A 107 -4.10 4.37 -3.71
C ARG A 107 -4.43 3.14 -4.55
N GLU A 108 -3.54 2.14 -4.56
CA GLU A 108 -3.81 0.88 -5.27
C GLU A 108 -4.99 0.11 -4.64
N SER A 109 -5.17 0.18 -3.32
CA SER A 109 -6.33 -0.40 -2.65
C SER A 109 -7.64 0.26 -3.10
N VAL A 110 -7.67 1.58 -3.27
CA VAL A 110 -8.83 2.29 -3.83
C VAL A 110 -9.09 1.85 -5.27
N LYS A 111 -8.04 1.67 -6.07
CA LYS A 111 -8.14 1.18 -7.45
C LYS A 111 -8.75 -0.24 -7.51
N ILE A 112 -8.33 -1.12 -6.61
CA ILE A 112 -8.90 -2.48 -6.49
C ILE A 112 -10.37 -2.41 -6.06
N MET A 113 -10.71 -1.62 -5.02
CA MET A 113 -12.09 -1.47 -4.57
C MET A 113 -13.01 -0.99 -5.68
N LYS A 114 -12.58 -0.04 -6.52
CA LYS A 114 -13.33 0.42 -7.70
C LYS A 114 -13.57 -0.67 -8.73
N GLN A 115 -12.67 -1.63 -8.86
CA GLN A 115 -12.82 -2.76 -9.77
C GLN A 115 -13.75 -3.84 -9.23
N CYS A 116 -13.97 -3.85 -7.92
CA CYS A 116 -14.90 -4.78 -7.24
C CYS A 116 -16.35 -4.28 -7.22
N CYS A 117 -16.59 -2.97 -7.42
CA CYS A 117 -17.93 -2.36 -7.47
C CYS A 117 -18.47 -2.30 -8.90
#